data_3b4633c48b6d32be563a35be230d906d
#
_entry.id   3b4633c48b6d32be563a35be230d906d
#
_cell.length_a   1.000
_cell.length_b   1.000
_cell.length_c   1.000
_cell.angle_alpha   90.00
_cell.angle_beta   90.00
_cell.angle_gamma   90.00
#
_symmetry.space_group_name_H-M   'P 1'
#
loop_
_entity.id
_entity.type
_entity.pdbx_description
1 polymer ?
#
loop_
_entity_poly.entity_id
_entity_poly.type
_entity_poly.pdbx_seq_one_letter_code
_entity_poly.pdbx_strand_id
1 'polypeptide(L)'
;SAMDLSAEAEAFGCAIHLSDTEIPSVTGRLVTTLEQAQRLAVPKPGDKRTAVHLEAVRRLRALPDHPPVFGGCIGPFSLAARLVGVSEAMELTVTDPGLMHLAVEKSAAFLAEYLKAFRAAGADGALMAEPAAGLLSPKSMAAFSSAYIKTIGAALADGHFTLILHNCA
;
A
#
# COMPACT_ATOMS: atom_id res chain seq x y z
N SER A 1 7.82 -15.59 -0.42
CA SER A 1 7.79 -14.75 -1.62
C SER A 1 8.31 -13.37 -1.27
N ALA A 2 9.16 -12.81 -2.12
CA ALA A 2 9.55 -11.42 -1.96
C ALA A 2 8.30 -10.54 -2.13
N MET A 3 8.01 -9.68 -1.15
CA MET A 3 6.94 -8.70 -1.31
C MET A 3 7.38 -7.66 -2.33
N ASP A 4 6.65 -7.58 -3.44
CA ASP A 4 6.81 -6.50 -4.41
C ASP A 4 6.01 -5.28 -3.94
N LEU A 5 6.68 -4.33 -3.34
CA LEU A 5 6.09 -3.10 -2.81
C LEU A 5 5.92 -2.00 -3.89
N SER A 6 5.92 -2.36 -5.17
CA SER A 6 5.73 -1.42 -6.29
C SER A 6 4.42 -1.64 -7.06
N ALA A 7 3.74 -2.76 -6.85
CA ALA A 7 2.54 -3.12 -7.59
C ALA A 7 1.39 -2.12 -7.37
N GLU A 8 1.21 -1.64 -6.14
CA GLU A 8 0.19 -0.65 -5.82
C GLU A 8 0.52 0.72 -6.42
N ALA A 9 1.79 1.13 -6.37
CA ALA A 9 2.23 2.37 -7.02
C ALA A 9 2.07 2.32 -8.54
N GLU A 10 2.30 1.15 -9.16
CA GLU A 10 2.01 0.92 -10.58
C GLU A 10 0.52 1.08 -10.90
N ALA A 11 -0.37 0.60 -10.03
CA ALA A 11 -1.81 0.77 -10.20
C ALA A 11 -2.19 2.26 -10.22
N PHE A 12 -1.55 3.11 -9.43
CA PHE A 12 -1.72 4.56 -9.46
C PHE A 12 -1.14 5.21 -10.73
N GLY A 13 -0.29 4.51 -11.48
CA GLY A 13 0.31 5.01 -12.72
C GLY A 13 1.81 5.33 -12.62
N CYS A 14 2.49 4.95 -11.54
CA CYS A 14 3.94 5.08 -11.47
C CYS A 14 4.64 4.23 -12.53
N ALA A 15 5.71 4.76 -13.08
CA ALA A 15 6.62 4.00 -13.92
C ALA A 15 7.42 3.02 -13.05
N ILE A 16 7.55 1.77 -13.53
CA ILE A 16 8.25 0.70 -12.82
C ILE A 16 9.44 0.23 -13.63
N HIS A 17 10.58 0.16 -12.98
CA HIS A 17 11.74 -0.56 -13.50
C HIS A 17 11.58 -2.05 -13.19
N LEU A 18 11.52 -2.87 -14.24
CA LEU A 18 11.50 -4.32 -14.15
C LEU A 18 12.85 -4.87 -14.58
N SER A 19 13.38 -5.81 -13.83
CA SER A 19 14.66 -6.48 -14.09
C SER A 19 14.53 -7.98 -13.79
N ASP A 20 15.30 -8.81 -14.48
CA ASP A 20 15.37 -10.24 -14.21
C ASP A 20 16.14 -10.58 -12.92
N THR A 21 16.92 -9.63 -12.40
CA THR A 21 17.83 -9.84 -11.27
C THR A 21 17.50 -8.98 -10.05
N GLU A 22 16.62 -7.98 -10.18
CA GLU A 22 16.28 -7.04 -9.11
C GLU A 22 14.79 -7.02 -8.82
N ILE A 23 14.45 -6.68 -7.59
CA ILE A 23 13.05 -6.47 -7.20
C ILE A 23 12.52 -5.24 -7.96
N PRO A 24 11.28 -5.31 -8.51
CA PRO A 24 10.66 -4.17 -9.19
C PRO A 24 10.67 -2.90 -8.34
N SER A 25 11.04 -1.78 -8.94
CA SER A 25 11.17 -0.50 -8.24
C SER A 25 10.46 0.63 -8.99
N VAL A 26 9.91 1.58 -8.22
CA VAL A 26 9.30 2.78 -8.77
C VAL A 26 10.38 3.73 -9.26
N THR A 27 10.21 4.26 -10.47
CA THR A 27 11.09 5.28 -11.06
C THR A 27 10.37 6.61 -11.20
N GLY A 28 11.05 7.69 -10.82
CA GLY A 28 10.49 9.04 -10.88
C GLY A 28 9.43 9.31 -9.79
N ARG A 29 8.67 10.37 -9.98
CA ARG A 29 7.61 10.82 -9.08
C ARG A 29 6.33 11.07 -9.86
N LEU A 30 5.22 10.54 -9.38
CA LEU A 30 3.90 10.72 -10.00
C LEU A 30 3.25 12.04 -9.56
N VAL A 31 3.49 12.44 -8.31
CA VAL A 31 2.90 13.61 -7.68
C VAL A 31 4.01 14.51 -7.15
N THR A 32 4.02 15.77 -7.59
CA THR A 32 4.99 16.78 -7.17
C THR A 32 4.32 18.09 -6.69
N THR A 33 3.00 18.22 -6.91
CA THR A 33 2.24 19.40 -6.51
C THR A 33 0.91 18.99 -5.87
N LEU A 34 0.35 19.88 -5.04
CA LEU A 34 -0.96 19.69 -4.43
C LEU A 34 -2.06 19.48 -5.49
N GLU A 35 -1.99 20.22 -6.60
CA GLU A 35 -2.96 20.08 -7.70
C GLU A 35 -2.91 18.67 -8.32
N GLN A 36 -1.71 18.12 -8.54
CA GLN A 36 -1.55 16.75 -9.01
C GLN A 36 -2.10 15.74 -8.00
N ALA A 37 -1.84 15.96 -6.70
CA ALA A 37 -2.41 15.12 -5.64
C ALA A 37 -3.95 15.15 -5.64
N GLN A 38 -4.55 16.33 -5.83
CA GLN A 38 -6.00 16.48 -5.93
C GLN A 38 -6.60 15.71 -7.12
N ARG A 39 -5.95 15.79 -8.27
CA ARG A 39 -6.41 15.14 -9.52
C ARG A 39 -6.09 13.65 -9.58
N LEU A 40 -5.22 13.15 -8.70
CA LEU A 40 -4.83 11.74 -8.69
C LEU A 40 -6.05 10.85 -8.51
N ALA A 41 -6.36 10.03 -9.50
CA ALA A 41 -7.43 9.04 -9.39
C ALA A 41 -7.00 7.88 -8.49
N VAL A 42 -7.91 7.40 -7.64
CA VAL A 42 -7.69 6.18 -6.88
C VAL A 42 -8.00 4.99 -7.78
N PRO A 43 -7.03 4.08 -8.03
CA PRO A 43 -7.23 2.93 -8.89
C PRO A 43 -8.17 1.90 -8.26
N LYS A 44 -8.56 0.90 -9.04
CA LYS A 44 -9.34 -0.24 -8.53
C LYS A 44 -8.43 -1.41 -8.18
N PRO A 45 -8.79 -2.23 -7.17
CA PRO A 45 -8.15 -3.52 -6.96
C PRO A 45 -8.24 -4.39 -8.22
N GLY A 46 -7.10 -4.92 -8.65
CA GLY A 46 -7.01 -5.66 -9.91
C GLY A 46 -6.48 -4.84 -11.09
N ASP A 47 -6.28 -3.53 -10.91
CA ASP A 47 -5.55 -2.75 -11.90
C ASP A 47 -4.06 -3.14 -11.90
N LYS A 48 -3.47 -3.24 -13.10
CA LYS A 48 -2.06 -3.59 -13.29
C LYS A 48 -1.67 -4.88 -12.54
N ARG A 49 -0.47 -4.92 -11.95
CA ARG A 49 0.05 -6.12 -11.26
C ARG A 49 -0.67 -6.45 -9.95
N THR A 50 -1.52 -5.59 -9.42
CA THR A 50 -2.37 -5.95 -8.28
C THR A 50 -3.31 -7.12 -8.58
N ALA A 51 -3.70 -7.32 -9.87
CA ALA A 51 -4.46 -8.48 -10.32
C ALA A 51 -3.72 -9.80 -10.07
N VAL A 52 -2.39 -9.81 -10.24
CA VAL A 52 -1.55 -11.00 -10.06
C VAL A 52 -1.60 -11.48 -8.62
N HIS A 53 -1.55 -10.56 -7.67
CA HIS A 53 -1.61 -10.89 -6.24
C HIS A 53 -2.99 -11.46 -5.84
N LEU A 54 -4.07 -10.89 -6.36
CA LEU A 54 -5.42 -11.40 -6.12
C LEU A 54 -5.60 -12.80 -6.73
N GLU A 55 -5.09 -13.01 -7.94
CA GLU A 55 -5.15 -14.32 -8.59
C GLU A 55 -4.30 -15.37 -7.87
N ALA A 56 -3.12 -14.99 -7.36
CA ALA A 56 -2.28 -15.88 -6.56
C ALA A 56 -3.03 -16.36 -5.29
N VAL A 57 -3.74 -15.46 -4.60
CA VAL A 57 -4.57 -15.83 -3.44
C VAL A 57 -5.65 -16.83 -3.85
N ARG A 58 -6.40 -16.59 -4.93
CA ARG A 58 -7.44 -17.51 -5.41
C ARG A 58 -6.88 -18.89 -5.72
N ARG A 59 -5.72 -18.97 -6.39
CA ARG A 59 -5.06 -20.24 -6.73
C ARG A 59 -4.59 -20.99 -5.51
N LEU A 60 -3.98 -20.29 -4.55
CA LEU A 60 -3.54 -20.90 -3.29
C LEU A 60 -4.75 -21.45 -2.50
N ARG A 61 -5.83 -20.70 -2.48
CA ARG A 61 -7.08 -21.08 -1.79
C ARG A 61 -7.77 -22.29 -2.42
N ALA A 62 -7.59 -22.51 -3.72
CA ALA A 62 -8.14 -23.64 -4.45
C ALA A 62 -7.35 -24.95 -4.26
N LEU A 63 -6.17 -24.91 -3.63
CA LEU A 63 -5.39 -26.12 -3.35
C LEU A 63 -6.06 -26.94 -2.25
N PRO A 64 -6.08 -28.28 -2.35
CA PRO A 64 -6.49 -29.12 -1.24
C PRO A 64 -5.53 -28.95 -0.06
N ASP A 65 -6.05 -28.97 1.16
CA ASP A 65 -5.26 -28.88 2.42
C ASP A 65 -4.33 -27.65 2.50
N HIS A 66 -4.74 -26.52 1.92
CA HIS A 66 -3.95 -25.30 1.96
C HIS A 66 -3.79 -24.75 3.40
N PRO A 67 -2.62 -24.24 3.77
CA PRO A 67 -2.43 -23.50 5.00
C PRO A 67 -3.19 -22.15 4.93
N PRO A 68 -3.29 -21.41 6.06
CA PRO A 68 -3.81 -20.05 6.01
C PRO A 68 -3.12 -19.20 4.92
N VAL A 69 -3.92 -18.51 4.11
CA VAL A 69 -3.45 -17.72 2.97
C VAL A 69 -3.55 -16.25 3.31
N PHE A 70 -2.40 -15.54 3.25
CA PHE A 70 -2.33 -14.11 3.49
C PHE A 70 -1.97 -13.36 2.21
N GLY A 71 -2.70 -12.29 1.92
CA GLY A 71 -2.30 -11.30 0.92
C GLY A 71 -1.12 -10.47 1.41
N GLY A 72 -0.40 -9.83 0.50
CA GLY A 72 0.66 -8.88 0.84
C GLY A 72 0.38 -7.52 0.21
N CYS A 73 0.54 -6.43 0.96
CA CYS A 73 0.43 -5.07 0.45
C CYS A 73 1.40 -4.12 1.15
N ILE A 74 1.65 -2.98 0.50
CA ILE A 74 2.36 -1.86 1.10
C ILE A 74 1.44 -1.09 2.07
N GLY A 75 1.99 -0.38 3.05
CA GLY A 75 1.22 0.48 3.94
C GLY A 75 0.95 1.88 3.34
N PRO A 76 0.01 2.64 3.93
CA PRO A 76 -0.51 3.88 3.32
C PRO A 76 0.54 4.98 3.17
N PHE A 77 1.39 5.22 4.18
CA PHE A 77 2.44 6.21 4.08
C PHE A 77 3.54 5.77 3.11
N SER A 78 3.94 4.50 3.15
CA SER A 78 4.94 3.95 2.23
C SER A 78 4.46 3.98 0.78
N LEU A 79 3.17 3.72 0.52
CA LEU A 79 2.60 3.88 -0.82
C LEU A 79 2.63 5.35 -1.26
N ALA A 80 2.15 6.26 -0.43
CA ALA A 80 2.21 7.69 -0.72
C ALA A 80 3.65 8.16 -0.99
N ALA A 81 4.63 7.67 -0.21
CA ALA A 81 6.04 7.96 -0.43
C ALA A 81 6.56 7.45 -1.80
N ARG A 82 5.99 6.35 -2.33
CA ARG A 82 6.29 5.91 -3.71
C ARG A 82 5.72 6.87 -4.77
N LEU A 83 4.56 7.51 -4.48
CA LEU A 83 3.92 8.44 -5.40
C LEU A 83 4.63 9.79 -5.47
N VAL A 84 5.12 10.30 -4.33
CA VAL A 84 5.73 11.65 -4.25
C VAL A 84 7.26 11.64 -4.27
N GLY A 85 7.89 10.49 -4.04
CA GLY A 85 9.32 10.31 -3.77
C GLY A 85 9.57 10.10 -2.28
N VAL A 86 10.42 9.13 -1.93
CA VAL A 86 10.63 8.72 -0.52
C VAL A 86 11.28 9.84 0.30
N SER A 87 12.30 10.51 -0.24
CA SER A 87 12.97 11.64 0.43
C SER A 87 12.03 12.82 0.57
N GLU A 88 11.32 13.14 -0.49
CA GLU A 88 10.35 14.24 -0.53
C GLU A 88 9.18 13.99 0.42
N ALA A 89 8.74 12.75 0.58
CA ALA A 89 7.68 12.40 1.55
C ALA A 89 8.07 12.82 2.97
N MET A 90 9.34 12.59 3.37
CA MET A 90 9.83 13.01 4.69
C MET A 90 9.76 14.53 4.84
N GLU A 91 10.23 15.28 3.84
CA GLU A 91 10.21 16.75 3.83
C GLU A 91 8.76 17.28 3.83
N LEU A 92 7.88 16.72 3.03
CA LEU A 92 6.48 17.11 2.91
C LEU A 92 5.69 16.95 4.22
N THR A 93 6.06 16.03 5.09
CA THR A 93 5.42 15.94 6.42
C THR A 93 5.57 17.22 7.26
N VAL A 94 6.55 18.10 6.93
CA VAL A 94 6.85 19.33 7.62
C VAL A 94 6.55 20.56 6.74
N THR A 95 6.96 20.52 5.47
CA THR A 95 6.89 21.68 4.56
C THR A 95 5.53 21.85 3.89
N ASP A 96 4.86 20.75 3.55
CA ASP A 96 3.49 20.75 3.00
C ASP A 96 2.70 19.53 3.52
N PRO A 97 2.29 19.55 4.80
CA PRO A 97 1.50 18.48 5.38
C PRO A 97 0.19 18.22 4.64
N GLY A 98 -0.39 19.24 4.00
CA GLY A 98 -1.64 19.12 3.26
C GLY A 98 -1.51 18.22 2.03
N LEU A 99 -0.47 18.40 1.23
CA LEU A 99 -0.15 17.53 0.10
C LEU A 99 0.10 16.10 0.59
N MET A 100 0.90 15.95 1.66
CA MET A 100 1.26 14.63 2.16
C MET A 100 0.04 13.88 2.70
N HIS A 101 -0.83 14.53 3.49
CA HIS A 101 -2.08 13.93 3.95
C HIS A 101 -2.96 13.48 2.77
N LEU A 102 -3.11 14.30 1.74
CA LEU A 102 -3.93 13.96 0.58
C LEU A 102 -3.38 12.74 -0.17
N ALA A 103 -2.06 12.64 -0.33
CA ALA A 103 -1.43 11.47 -0.94
C ALA A 103 -1.65 10.21 -0.09
N VAL A 104 -1.55 10.31 1.24
CA VAL A 104 -1.79 9.19 2.17
C VAL A 104 -3.28 8.81 2.19
N GLU A 105 -4.21 9.77 2.15
CA GLU A 105 -5.65 9.50 2.08
C GLU A 105 -6.02 8.68 0.85
N LYS A 106 -5.52 9.06 -0.33
CA LYS A 106 -5.77 8.32 -1.56
C LYS A 106 -5.15 6.92 -1.54
N SER A 107 -3.95 6.82 -0.98
CA SER A 107 -3.29 5.52 -0.75
C SER A 107 -4.10 4.64 0.19
N ALA A 108 -4.58 5.18 1.31
CA ALA A 108 -5.39 4.47 2.29
C ALA A 108 -6.75 4.04 1.72
N ALA A 109 -7.39 4.89 0.91
CA ALA A 109 -8.64 4.56 0.24
C ALA A 109 -8.47 3.37 -0.71
N PHE A 110 -7.41 3.36 -1.52
CA PHE A 110 -7.08 2.21 -2.38
C PHE A 110 -6.83 0.95 -1.54
N LEU A 111 -5.99 1.04 -0.51
CA LEU A 111 -5.62 -0.10 0.32
C LEU A 111 -6.80 -0.72 1.05
N ALA A 112 -7.76 0.09 1.52
CA ALA A 112 -8.98 -0.41 2.13
C ALA A 112 -9.77 -1.31 1.17
N GLU A 113 -9.94 -0.88 -0.08
CA GLU A 113 -10.61 -1.69 -1.11
C GLU A 113 -9.77 -2.89 -1.54
N TYR A 114 -8.44 -2.76 -1.59
CA TYR A 114 -7.55 -3.85 -1.97
C TYR A 114 -7.56 -4.98 -0.92
N LEU A 115 -7.58 -4.64 0.37
CA LEU A 115 -7.72 -5.61 1.44
C LEU A 115 -9.08 -6.33 1.42
N LYS A 116 -10.17 -5.60 1.10
CA LYS A 116 -11.49 -6.22 0.85
C LYS A 116 -11.44 -7.19 -0.34
N ALA A 117 -10.69 -6.83 -1.40
CA ALA A 117 -10.51 -7.71 -2.55
C ALA A 117 -9.70 -8.97 -2.21
N PHE A 118 -8.67 -8.89 -1.36
CA PHE A 118 -7.97 -10.07 -0.84
C PHE A 118 -8.92 -10.98 -0.05
N ARG A 119 -9.75 -10.40 0.83
CA ARG A 119 -10.78 -11.16 1.56
C ARG A 119 -11.76 -11.84 0.60
N ALA A 120 -12.26 -11.11 -0.40
CA ALA A 120 -13.16 -11.67 -1.41
C ALA A 120 -12.50 -12.76 -2.27
N ALA A 121 -11.17 -12.70 -2.45
CA ALA A 121 -10.38 -13.75 -3.11
C ALA A 121 -10.16 -14.98 -2.21
N GLY A 122 -10.57 -14.94 -0.94
CA GLY A 122 -10.48 -16.03 0.01
C GLY A 122 -9.27 -15.96 0.96
N ALA A 123 -8.56 -14.84 1.04
CA ALA A 123 -7.48 -14.70 2.01
C ALA A 123 -8.01 -14.68 3.45
N ASP A 124 -7.27 -15.32 4.37
CA ASP A 124 -7.54 -15.33 5.80
C ASP A 124 -7.04 -14.04 6.47
N GLY A 125 -6.23 -13.27 5.75
CA GLY A 125 -5.69 -12.00 6.21
C GLY A 125 -4.75 -11.35 5.19
N ALA A 126 -4.07 -10.29 5.64
CA ALA A 126 -3.02 -9.66 4.86
C ALA A 126 -1.85 -9.21 5.73
N LEU A 127 -0.64 -9.22 5.16
CA LEU A 127 0.55 -8.60 5.68
C LEU A 127 0.72 -7.23 5.03
N MET A 128 0.66 -6.17 5.82
CA MET A 128 0.87 -4.80 5.39
C MET A 128 2.28 -4.35 5.80
N ALA A 129 3.14 -4.04 4.83
CA ALA A 129 4.49 -3.55 5.07
C ALA A 129 4.55 -2.03 5.00
N GLU A 130 5.06 -1.41 6.05
CA GLU A 130 5.12 0.06 6.20
C GLU A 130 6.56 0.56 6.44
N PRO A 131 7.53 0.22 5.55
CA PRO A 131 8.94 0.50 5.81
C PRO A 131 9.27 1.99 5.89
N ALA A 132 8.63 2.85 5.08
CA ALA A 132 8.94 4.28 5.08
C ALA A 132 8.49 4.98 6.37
N ALA A 133 7.46 4.48 7.04
CA ALA A 133 7.00 5.07 8.30
C ALA A 133 8.03 4.92 9.44
N GLY A 134 8.89 3.93 9.37
CA GLY A 134 9.99 3.77 10.32
C GLY A 134 11.03 4.89 10.30
N LEU A 135 11.07 5.67 9.23
CA LEU A 135 11.93 6.85 9.11
C LEU A 135 11.33 8.12 9.74
N LEU A 136 10.06 8.07 10.13
CA LEU A 136 9.35 9.21 10.70
C LEU A 136 9.61 9.36 12.20
N SER A 137 9.50 10.61 12.67
CA SER A 137 9.37 10.84 14.12
C SER A 137 8.10 10.16 14.67
N PRO A 138 8.03 9.83 15.97
CA PRO A 138 6.81 9.23 16.55
C PRO A 138 5.55 10.05 16.30
N LYS A 139 5.66 11.39 16.35
CA LYS A 139 4.54 12.31 16.07
C LYS A 139 4.09 12.22 14.61
N SER A 140 5.03 12.25 13.66
CA SER A 140 4.73 12.14 12.23
C SER A 140 4.21 10.75 11.88
N MET A 141 4.77 9.68 12.46
CA MET A 141 4.26 8.32 12.29
C MET A 141 2.81 8.21 12.77
N ALA A 142 2.47 8.79 13.91
CA ALA A 142 1.10 8.79 14.41
C ALA A 142 0.13 9.48 13.43
N ALA A 143 0.54 10.64 12.87
CA ALA A 143 -0.29 11.45 11.99
C ALA A 143 -0.41 10.89 10.57
N PHE A 144 0.70 10.45 9.97
CA PHE A 144 0.75 10.10 8.55
C PHE A 144 0.67 8.59 8.25
N SER A 145 0.82 7.73 9.25
CA SER A 145 0.73 6.27 9.07
C SER A 145 -0.30 5.64 10.00
N SER A 146 -0.09 5.70 11.33
CA SER A 146 -0.89 4.94 12.29
C SER A 146 -2.38 5.30 12.28
N ALA A 147 -2.73 6.58 12.10
CA ALA A 147 -4.12 7.04 12.02
C ALA A 147 -4.85 6.40 10.84
N TYR A 148 -4.21 6.35 9.68
CA TYR A 148 -4.77 5.76 8.46
C TYR A 148 -4.87 4.23 8.54
N ILE A 149 -3.85 3.56 9.10
CA ILE A 149 -3.88 2.11 9.33
C ILE A 149 -5.03 1.73 10.26
N LYS A 150 -5.29 2.50 11.32
CA LYS A 150 -6.44 2.29 12.20
C LYS A 150 -7.76 2.39 11.46
N THR A 151 -7.91 3.39 10.57
CA THR A 151 -9.12 3.56 9.74
C THR A 151 -9.31 2.37 8.79
N ILE A 152 -8.23 1.92 8.13
CA ILE A 152 -8.26 0.75 7.25
C ILE A 152 -8.66 -0.49 8.06
N GLY A 153 -8.04 -0.72 9.21
CA GLY A 153 -8.33 -1.86 10.08
C GLY A 153 -9.77 -1.88 10.58
N ALA A 154 -10.30 -0.71 10.96
CA ALA A 154 -11.69 -0.59 11.40
C ALA A 154 -12.70 -0.96 10.29
N ALA A 155 -12.39 -0.66 9.03
CA ALA A 155 -13.22 -1.02 7.88
C ALA A 155 -13.22 -2.52 7.56
N LEU A 156 -12.32 -3.31 8.17
CA LEU A 156 -12.17 -4.76 7.98
C LEU A 156 -12.55 -5.56 9.23
N ALA A 157 -12.91 -4.90 10.32
CA ALA A 157 -13.11 -5.50 11.65
C ALA A 157 -14.44 -6.28 11.72
N ASP A 158 -14.48 -7.47 11.11
CA ASP A 158 -15.56 -8.44 11.27
C ASP A 158 -15.12 -9.74 12.00
N GLY A 159 -13.88 -9.75 12.51
CA GLY A 159 -13.31 -10.89 13.26
C GLY A 159 -12.82 -12.08 12.39
N HIS A 160 -13.00 -12.01 11.07
CA HIS A 160 -12.66 -13.12 10.15
C HIS A 160 -11.48 -12.82 9.22
N PHE A 161 -10.89 -11.63 9.31
CA PHE A 161 -9.75 -11.21 8.49
C PHE A 161 -8.65 -10.61 9.34
N THR A 162 -7.46 -11.22 9.34
CA THR A 162 -6.33 -10.78 10.16
C THR A 162 -5.46 -9.80 9.39
N LEU A 163 -5.28 -8.60 9.92
CA LEU A 163 -4.29 -7.64 9.40
C LEU A 163 -3.02 -7.67 10.25
N ILE A 164 -1.90 -8.09 9.64
CA ILE A 164 -0.57 -8.10 10.24
C ILE A 164 0.18 -6.88 9.75
N LEU A 165 0.61 -6.02 10.67
CA LEU A 165 1.44 -4.87 10.34
C LEU A 165 2.92 -5.23 10.51
N HIS A 166 3.72 -5.02 9.47
CA HIS A 166 5.17 -5.15 9.48
C HIS A 166 5.81 -3.77 9.29
N ASN A 167 6.49 -3.30 10.32
CA ASN A 167 7.33 -2.11 10.27
C ASN A 167 8.80 -2.53 10.39
N CYS A 168 9.63 -2.13 9.41
CA CYS A 168 11.05 -2.50 9.34
C CYS A 168 11.98 -1.57 10.15
N ALA A 169 11.46 -0.74 11.06
CA ALA A 169 12.26 0.17 11.89
C ALA A 169 12.71 -0.49 13.17
#